data_99756647afdf7e302a175f0e810c3b45
#
_entry.id   99756647afdf7e302a175f0e810c3b45
#
_cell.length_a   1.000
_cell.length_b   1.000
_cell.length_c   1.000
_cell.angle_alpha   90.00
_cell.angle_beta   90.00
_cell.angle_gamma   90.00
#
_symmetry.space_group_name_H-M   'P 1'
#
loop_
_entity.id
_entity.type
_entity.pdbx_description
1 polymer ?
#
loop_
_entity_poly.entity_id
_entity_poly.type
_entity_poly.pdbx_seq_one_letter_code
_entity_poly.pdbx_strand_id
1 'polypeptide(L)'
;MEAISLEPVWLSLKLAAVTTAFLLVLATPLAWWLARTKSAWRAPISAVVTLPLVLPPSVLGFYILVAMGPHGPIGQLTQSLGLGLMTFNFSGLVVGSIIYSLPFAVQPLQGVFESIGNRPMEVAATLGAKPLDAFFSVVIPLARPGFLTAMVLTFAHTIGEFGVVLMIGGNIPGKTQVVSTEIYTFVEAMEYDNAHVLAGDMLVFSFLVLLFVTLFNRRAKAANVSATPV
;
A
#
# COMPACT_ATOMS: atom_id res chain seq x y z
N MET A 1 -32.06 -16.00 -3.64
CA MET A 1 -30.79 -15.34 -3.29
C MET A 1 -29.70 -16.41 -3.33
N GLU A 2 -28.88 -16.43 -4.36
CA GLU A 2 -27.64 -17.20 -4.29
C GLU A 2 -26.78 -16.60 -3.18
N ALA A 3 -26.19 -17.47 -2.37
CA ALA A 3 -25.32 -17.00 -1.29
C ALA A 3 -24.14 -16.25 -1.90
N ILE A 4 -23.95 -14.98 -1.52
CA ILE A 4 -22.81 -14.18 -1.96
C ILE A 4 -21.53 -14.96 -1.58
N SER A 5 -20.68 -15.25 -2.55
CA SER A 5 -19.44 -15.97 -2.31
C SER A 5 -18.52 -15.12 -1.42
N LEU A 6 -17.96 -15.72 -0.37
CA LEU A 6 -16.96 -15.07 0.48
C LEU A 6 -15.55 -15.13 -0.10
N GLU A 7 -15.36 -15.82 -1.23
CA GLU A 7 -14.05 -15.95 -1.88
C GLU A 7 -13.42 -14.60 -2.29
N PRO A 8 -14.16 -13.67 -2.94
CA PRO A 8 -13.61 -12.35 -3.28
C PRO A 8 -13.23 -11.53 -2.05
N VAL A 9 -13.98 -11.66 -0.94
CA VAL A 9 -13.66 -10.99 0.34
C VAL A 9 -12.34 -11.53 0.89
N TRP A 10 -12.21 -12.85 0.95
CA TRP A 10 -10.98 -13.50 1.41
C TRP A 10 -9.77 -13.13 0.55
N LEU A 11 -9.95 -13.15 -0.78
CA LEU A 11 -8.88 -12.80 -1.72
C LEU A 11 -8.46 -11.33 -1.56
N SER A 12 -9.41 -10.40 -1.38
CA SER A 12 -9.13 -8.98 -1.12
C SER A 12 -8.35 -8.78 0.18
N LEU A 13 -8.76 -9.43 1.26
CA LEU A 13 -8.06 -9.37 2.55
C LEU A 13 -6.64 -9.93 2.45
N LYS A 14 -6.48 -11.06 1.79
CA LYS A 14 -5.18 -11.69 1.54
C LYS A 14 -4.28 -10.78 0.68
N LEU A 15 -4.81 -10.22 -0.40
CA LEU A 15 -4.09 -9.28 -1.26
C LEU A 15 -3.63 -8.07 -0.47
N ALA A 16 -4.52 -7.44 0.28
CA ALA A 16 -4.22 -6.26 1.08
C ALA A 16 -3.18 -6.55 2.17
N ALA A 17 -3.28 -7.68 2.87
CA ALA A 17 -2.32 -8.08 3.89
C ALA A 17 -0.92 -8.31 3.31
N VAL A 18 -0.82 -9.07 2.23
CA VAL A 18 0.45 -9.38 1.56
C VAL A 18 1.07 -8.12 0.98
N THR A 19 0.31 -7.32 0.25
CA THR A 19 0.77 -6.04 -0.33
C THR A 19 1.26 -5.08 0.75
N THR A 20 0.50 -4.93 1.84
CA THR A 20 0.89 -4.05 2.95
C THR A 20 2.19 -4.52 3.61
N ALA A 21 2.35 -5.82 3.85
CA ALA A 21 3.58 -6.36 4.44
C ALA A 21 4.80 -6.07 3.56
N PHE A 22 4.71 -6.33 2.25
CA PHE A 22 5.79 -6.01 1.32
C PHE A 22 6.06 -4.51 1.24
N LEU A 23 5.01 -3.68 1.19
CA LEU A 23 5.17 -2.23 1.11
C LEU A 23 5.81 -1.64 2.36
N LEU A 24 5.47 -2.09 3.56
CA LEU A 24 6.13 -1.61 4.78
C LEU A 24 7.63 -1.89 4.76
N VAL A 25 8.04 -3.05 4.23
CA VAL A 25 9.47 -3.39 4.09
C VAL A 25 10.14 -2.54 3.03
N LEU A 26 9.55 -2.41 1.84
CA LEU A 26 10.13 -1.68 0.69
C LEU A 26 10.08 -0.16 0.87
N ALA A 27 8.97 0.36 1.39
CA ALA A 27 8.76 1.79 1.58
C ALA A 27 9.61 2.38 2.71
N THR A 28 9.97 1.59 3.74
CA THR A 28 10.75 2.08 4.88
C THR A 28 12.11 2.65 4.46
N PRO A 29 12.99 1.92 3.77
CA PRO A 29 14.28 2.48 3.34
C PRO A 29 14.11 3.63 2.34
N LEU A 30 13.12 3.55 1.45
CA LEU A 30 12.84 4.60 0.48
C LEU A 30 12.37 5.90 1.16
N ALA A 31 11.41 5.80 2.07
CA ALA A 31 10.90 6.95 2.84
C ALA A 31 11.99 7.55 3.73
N TRP A 32 12.82 6.71 4.37
CA TRP A 32 13.95 7.15 5.15
C TRP A 32 14.97 7.92 4.31
N TRP A 33 15.31 7.42 3.13
CA TRP A 33 16.20 8.11 2.21
C TRP A 33 15.59 9.43 1.73
N LEU A 34 14.32 9.45 1.31
CA LEU A 34 13.61 10.66 0.87
C LEU A 34 13.54 11.73 1.97
N ALA A 35 13.35 11.33 3.23
CA ALA A 35 13.28 12.24 4.36
C ALA A 35 14.61 12.94 4.67
N ARG A 36 15.74 12.31 4.33
CA ARG A 36 17.06 12.78 4.77
C ARG A 36 17.96 13.26 3.66
N THR A 37 17.73 12.83 2.43
CA THR A 37 18.62 13.15 1.32
C THR A 37 18.53 14.62 0.92
N LYS A 38 19.70 15.20 0.61
CA LYS A 38 19.84 16.51 -0.03
C LYS A 38 20.18 16.38 -1.52
N SER A 39 20.13 15.16 -2.07
CA SER A 39 20.44 14.87 -3.47
C SER A 39 19.42 15.51 -4.41
N ALA A 40 19.89 15.92 -5.60
CA ALA A 40 19.02 16.38 -6.68
C ALA A 40 18.02 15.29 -7.14
N TRP A 41 18.31 14.02 -6.89
CA TRP A 41 17.42 12.89 -7.19
C TRP A 41 16.18 12.79 -6.29
N ARG A 42 16.15 13.56 -5.18
CA ARG A 42 14.98 13.57 -4.29
C ARG A 42 13.68 13.92 -5.03
N ALA A 43 13.70 15.00 -5.81
CA ALA A 43 12.51 15.47 -6.51
C ALA A 43 12.02 14.48 -7.59
N PRO A 44 12.86 13.96 -8.51
CA PRO A 44 12.42 12.94 -9.47
C PRO A 44 11.90 11.67 -8.83
N ILE A 45 12.57 11.14 -7.80
CA ILE A 45 12.13 9.91 -7.13
C ILE A 45 10.82 10.14 -6.38
N SER A 46 10.66 11.28 -5.69
CA SER A 46 9.40 11.65 -5.05
C SER A 46 8.26 11.75 -6.08
N ALA A 47 8.52 12.33 -7.25
CA ALA A 47 7.53 12.41 -8.33
C ALA A 47 7.13 11.01 -8.82
N VAL A 48 8.08 10.09 -9.01
CA VAL A 48 7.79 8.70 -9.40
C VAL A 48 6.97 7.98 -8.33
N VAL A 49 7.30 8.15 -7.05
CA VAL A 49 6.55 7.58 -5.93
C VAL A 49 5.10 8.07 -5.90
N THR A 50 4.87 9.35 -6.20
CA THR A 50 3.53 9.95 -6.15
C THR A 50 2.76 9.83 -7.46
N LEU A 51 3.39 9.39 -8.54
CA LEU A 51 2.80 9.25 -9.87
C LEU A 51 1.49 8.43 -9.88
N PRO A 52 1.39 7.30 -9.12
CA PRO A 52 0.15 6.52 -9.05
C PRO A 52 -1.07 7.28 -8.55
N LEU A 53 -0.90 8.35 -7.76
CA LEU A 53 -2.03 9.16 -7.27
C LEU A 53 -2.68 10.03 -8.36
N VAL A 54 -1.92 10.34 -9.42
CA VAL A 54 -2.36 11.24 -10.50
C VAL A 54 -2.78 10.47 -11.74
N LEU A 55 -2.13 9.33 -12.00
CA LEU A 55 -2.45 8.51 -13.15
C LEU A 55 -3.80 7.80 -12.98
N PRO A 56 -4.64 7.76 -14.04
CA PRO A 56 -5.81 6.88 -14.04
C PRO A 56 -5.39 5.43 -13.76
N PRO A 57 -6.09 4.70 -12.87
CA PRO A 57 -5.75 3.32 -12.51
C PRO A 57 -5.65 2.38 -13.72
N SER A 58 -6.51 2.58 -14.72
CA SER A 58 -6.49 1.81 -15.97
C SER A 58 -5.23 2.03 -16.80
N VAL A 59 -4.70 3.28 -16.83
CA VAL A 59 -3.45 3.59 -17.53
C VAL A 59 -2.27 2.90 -16.87
N LEU A 60 -2.18 3.00 -15.54
CA LEU A 60 -1.12 2.35 -14.78
C LEU A 60 -1.22 0.82 -14.92
N GLY A 61 -2.42 0.26 -14.75
CA GLY A 61 -2.68 -1.17 -14.91
C GLY A 61 -2.31 -1.69 -16.29
N PHE A 62 -2.61 -0.92 -17.35
CA PHE A 62 -2.22 -1.26 -18.72
C PHE A 62 -0.70 -1.36 -18.89
N TYR A 63 0.06 -0.37 -18.43
CA TYR A 63 1.53 -0.40 -18.55
C TYR A 63 2.16 -1.51 -17.72
N ILE A 64 1.62 -1.80 -16.53
CA ILE A 64 2.08 -2.92 -15.71
C ILE A 64 1.76 -4.25 -16.42
N LEU A 65 0.55 -4.40 -16.98
CA LEU A 65 0.16 -5.58 -17.76
C LEU A 65 1.10 -5.81 -18.93
N VAL A 66 1.43 -4.77 -19.71
CA VAL A 66 2.37 -4.86 -20.84
C VAL A 66 3.77 -5.26 -20.34
N ALA A 67 4.26 -4.64 -19.27
CA ALA A 67 5.59 -4.95 -18.70
C ALA A 67 5.69 -6.38 -18.18
N MET A 68 4.61 -6.92 -17.60
CA MET A 68 4.54 -8.28 -17.05
C MET A 68 4.11 -9.35 -18.08
N GLY A 69 3.65 -8.90 -19.25
CA GLY A 69 3.24 -9.79 -20.36
C GLY A 69 4.42 -10.54 -20.99
N PRO A 70 4.15 -11.49 -21.89
CA PRO A 70 5.17 -12.42 -22.42
C PRO A 70 6.30 -11.69 -23.19
N HIS A 71 6.01 -10.55 -23.77
CA HIS A 71 6.99 -9.72 -24.50
C HIS A 71 7.53 -8.55 -23.68
N GLY A 72 7.03 -8.35 -22.48
CA GLY A 72 7.49 -7.30 -21.56
C GLY A 72 8.75 -7.68 -20.78
N PRO A 73 9.50 -6.70 -20.26
CA PRO A 73 10.77 -6.95 -19.58
C PRO A 73 10.62 -7.80 -18.32
N ILE A 74 9.56 -7.60 -17.53
CA ILE A 74 9.28 -8.37 -16.31
C ILE A 74 8.84 -9.78 -16.70
N GLY A 75 7.96 -9.94 -17.70
CA GLY A 75 7.50 -11.25 -18.14
C GLY A 75 8.62 -12.12 -18.70
N GLN A 76 9.52 -11.55 -19.50
CA GLN A 76 10.70 -12.27 -20.00
C GLN A 76 11.64 -12.69 -18.87
N LEU A 77 11.87 -11.80 -17.88
CA LEU A 77 12.69 -12.12 -16.71
C LEU A 77 12.07 -13.26 -15.89
N THR A 78 10.78 -13.20 -15.59
CA THR A 78 10.11 -14.24 -14.78
C THR A 78 10.06 -15.57 -15.50
N GLN A 79 9.89 -15.58 -16.83
CA GLN A 79 9.97 -16.80 -17.64
C GLN A 79 11.38 -17.38 -17.66
N SER A 80 12.42 -16.56 -17.82
CA SER A 80 13.81 -17.02 -17.80
C SER A 80 14.23 -17.62 -16.45
N LEU A 81 13.61 -17.18 -15.36
CA LEU A 81 13.79 -17.72 -14.01
C LEU A 81 12.90 -18.93 -13.71
N GLY A 82 12.11 -19.41 -14.68
CA GLY A 82 11.20 -20.55 -14.49
C GLY A 82 9.96 -20.26 -13.63
N LEU A 83 9.68 -19.00 -13.31
CA LEU A 83 8.54 -18.58 -12.48
C LEU A 83 7.23 -18.45 -13.27
N GLY A 84 7.29 -18.51 -14.60
CA GLY A 84 6.14 -18.30 -15.48
C GLY A 84 5.69 -16.83 -15.57
N LEU A 85 4.52 -16.61 -16.20
CA LEU A 85 3.93 -15.27 -16.27
C LEU A 85 3.19 -14.92 -14.98
N MET A 86 3.36 -13.70 -14.52
CA MET A 86 2.68 -13.17 -13.32
C MET A 86 1.29 -12.61 -13.65
N THR A 87 1.01 -12.27 -14.92
CA THR A 87 -0.31 -11.77 -15.35
C THR A 87 -1.40 -12.81 -15.10
N PHE A 88 -2.61 -12.36 -14.76
CA PHE A 88 -3.78 -13.20 -14.47
C PHE A 88 -3.57 -14.20 -13.33
N ASN A 89 -2.68 -13.86 -12.39
CA ASN A 89 -2.35 -14.62 -11.20
C ASN A 89 -2.31 -13.72 -9.96
N PHE A 90 -2.41 -14.32 -8.79
CA PHE A 90 -2.32 -13.59 -7.52
C PHE A 90 -1.00 -12.81 -7.35
N SER A 91 0.12 -13.38 -7.81
CA SER A 91 1.42 -12.69 -7.79
C SER A 91 1.43 -11.39 -8.60
N GLY A 92 0.75 -11.38 -9.75
CA GLY A 92 0.58 -10.18 -10.56
C GLY A 92 -0.26 -9.11 -9.86
N LEU A 93 -1.35 -9.53 -9.19
CA LEU A 93 -2.14 -8.61 -8.37
C LEU A 93 -1.27 -7.97 -7.29
N VAL A 94 -0.45 -8.75 -6.57
CA VAL A 94 0.45 -8.22 -5.53
C VAL A 94 1.42 -7.19 -6.09
N VAL A 95 2.07 -7.48 -7.23
CA VAL A 95 3.01 -6.52 -7.87
C VAL A 95 2.29 -5.25 -8.30
N GLY A 96 1.13 -5.36 -8.94
CA GLY A 96 0.32 -4.21 -9.33
C GLY A 96 -0.09 -3.36 -8.15
N SER A 97 -0.61 -4.00 -7.10
CA SER A 97 -1.02 -3.33 -5.87
C SER A 97 0.15 -2.70 -5.12
N ILE A 98 1.35 -3.31 -5.13
CA ILE A 98 2.57 -2.69 -4.56
C ILE A 98 2.88 -1.37 -5.28
N ILE A 99 2.85 -1.35 -6.61
CA ILE A 99 3.15 -0.15 -7.39
C ILE A 99 2.09 0.92 -7.17
N TYR A 100 0.81 0.54 -7.20
CA TYR A 100 -0.31 1.47 -7.09
C TYR A 100 -0.49 2.02 -5.66
N SER A 101 -0.27 1.19 -4.64
CA SER A 101 -0.38 1.60 -3.23
C SER A 101 0.90 2.20 -2.64
N LEU A 102 2.00 2.28 -3.41
CA LEU A 102 3.31 2.78 -2.96
C LEU A 102 3.24 4.14 -2.26
N PRO A 103 2.53 5.16 -2.78
CA PRO A 103 2.46 6.47 -2.13
C PRO A 103 1.80 6.43 -0.75
N PHE A 104 0.84 5.52 -0.53
CA PHE A 104 0.13 5.38 0.74
C PHE A 104 1.01 4.77 1.85
N ALA A 105 2.08 4.08 1.49
CA ALA A 105 3.09 3.63 2.43
C ALA A 105 4.21 4.65 2.61
N VAL A 106 4.74 5.21 1.50
CA VAL A 106 5.92 6.08 1.54
C VAL A 106 5.63 7.43 2.18
N GLN A 107 4.51 8.10 1.84
CA GLN A 107 4.24 9.45 2.33
C GLN A 107 4.09 9.54 3.85
N PRO A 108 3.30 8.68 4.54
CA PRO A 108 3.21 8.73 6.00
C PRO A 108 4.54 8.40 6.69
N LEU A 109 5.31 7.44 6.14
CA LEU A 109 6.63 7.11 6.67
C LEU A 109 7.62 8.24 6.47
N GLN A 110 7.66 8.86 5.29
CA GLN A 110 8.49 10.03 5.02
C GLN A 110 8.17 11.17 5.98
N GLY A 111 6.88 11.50 6.14
CA GLY A 111 6.45 12.59 7.02
C GLY A 111 6.85 12.38 8.48
N VAL A 112 6.74 11.15 9.00
CA VAL A 112 7.18 10.87 10.37
C VAL A 112 8.71 10.91 10.50
N PHE A 113 9.46 10.41 9.52
CA PHE A 113 10.92 10.48 9.53
C PHE A 113 11.44 11.91 9.42
N GLU A 114 10.77 12.78 8.65
CA GLU A 114 11.07 14.21 8.60
C GLU A 114 10.80 14.89 9.95
N SER A 115 9.70 14.54 10.63
CA SER A 115 9.34 15.11 11.94
C SER A 115 10.31 14.70 13.06
N ILE A 116 10.83 13.48 13.02
CA ILE A 116 11.85 12.98 13.97
C ILE A 116 13.16 13.75 13.80
N GLY A 117 13.52 14.10 12.57
CA GLY A 117 14.77 14.81 12.26
C GLY A 117 16.03 14.01 12.57
N ASN A 118 17.18 14.71 12.68
CA ASN A 118 18.49 14.08 12.86
C ASN A 118 18.91 13.92 14.32
N ARG A 119 18.38 14.76 15.22
CA ARG A 119 18.81 14.81 16.64
C ARG A 119 18.86 13.45 17.36
N PRO A 120 17.83 12.58 17.27
CA PRO A 120 17.87 11.29 17.96
C PRO A 120 19.02 10.40 17.49
N MET A 121 19.35 10.43 16.19
CA MET A 121 20.50 9.69 15.64
C MET A 121 21.84 10.26 16.10
N GLU A 122 21.97 11.58 16.18
CA GLU A 122 23.16 12.27 16.65
C GLU A 122 23.43 11.95 18.13
N VAL A 123 22.37 12.00 18.97
CA VAL A 123 22.48 11.63 20.39
C VAL A 123 22.86 10.16 20.55
N ALA A 124 22.26 9.26 19.80
CA ALA A 124 22.64 7.83 19.85
C ALA A 124 24.09 7.60 19.44
N ALA A 125 24.59 8.34 18.44
CA ALA A 125 25.98 8.27 18.00
C ALA A 125 26.96 8.76 19.09
N THR A 126 26.61 9.80 19.86
CA THR A 126 27.46 10.26 20.99
C THR A 126 27.54 9.23 22.11
N LEU A 127 26.55 8.35 22.22
CA LEU A 127 26.52 7.21 23.16
C LEU A 127 27.19 5.94 22.58
N GLY A 128 27.80 6.02 21.38
CA GLY A 128 28.51 4.93 20.73
C GLY A 128 27.63 3.96 19.93
N ALA A 129 26.36 4.25 19.72
CA ALA A 129 25.47 3.38 18.92
C ALA A 129 25.87 3.42 17.43
N LYS A 130 25.89 2.24 16.79
CA LYS A 130 26.08 2.14 15.33
C LYS A 130 24.83 2.66 14.59
N PRO A 131 24.95 3.16 13.34
CA PRO A 131 23.82 3.74 12.61
C PRO A 131 22.60 2.81 12.47
N LEU A 132 22.82 1.53 12.19
CA LEU A 132 21.74 0.54 12.09
C LEU A 132 21.09 0.25 13.45
N ASP A 133 21.90 0.14 14.51
CA ASP A 133 21.38 -0.05 15.86
C ASP A 133 20.53 1.15 16.29
N ALA A 134 21.03 2.38 16.12
CA ALA A 134 20.26 3.60 16.38
C ALA A 134 18.97 3.68 15.53
N PHE A 135 19.00 3.22 14.29
CA PHE A 135 17.81 3.19 13.45
C PHE A 135 16.73 2.27 14.05
N PHE A 136 17.08 1.03 14.40
CA PHE A 136 16.10 0.07 14.92
C PHE A 136 15.72 0.33 16.38
N SER A 137 16.64 0.77 17.24
CA SER A 137 16.41 0.97 18.67
C SER A 137 15.82 2.34 19.01
N VAL A 138 16.01 3.37 18.16
CA VAL A 138 15.54 4.74 18.44
C VAL A 138 14.53 5.20 17.39
N VAL A 139 14.89 5.18 16.09
CA VAL A 139 14.04 5.78 15.04
C VAL A 139 12.76 4.97 14.83
N ILE A 140 12.85 3.65 14.69
CA ILE A 140 11.66 2.79 14.48
C ILE A 140 10.64 2.92 15.62
N PRO A 141 11.03 2.86 16.91
CA PRO A 141 10.11 3.13 18.01
C PRO A 141 9.45 4.50 17.97
N LEU A 142 10.18 5.55 17.64
CA LEU A 142 9.65 6.91 17.51
C LEU A 142 8.72 7.05 16.28
N ALA A 143 8.97 6.28 15.22
CA ALA A 143 8.19 6.29 14.00
C ALA A 143 6.91 5.42 14.05
N ARG A 144 6.63 4.69 15.15
CA ARG A 144 5.46 3.79 15.28
C ARG A 144 4.14 4.41 14.79
N PRO A 145 3.79 5.67 15.10
CA PRO A 145 2.55 6.26 14.60
C PRO A 145 2.50 6.36 13.07
N GLY A 146 3.64 6.66 12.42
CA GLY A 146 3.75 6.70 10.96
C GLY A 146 3.61 5.32 10.34
N PHE A 147 4.22 4.29 10.94
CA PHE A 147 4.08 2.90 10.51
C PHE A 147 2.62 2.42 10.59
N LEU A 148 1.93 2.73 11.68
CA LEU A 148 0.52 2.37 11.81
C LEU A 148 -0.33 3.08 10.74
N THR A 149 -0.11 4.38 10.53
CA THR A 149 -0.82 5.13 9.48
C THR A 149 -0.54 4.56 8.10
N ALA A 150 0.72 4.29 7.76
CA ALA A 150 1.11 3.67 6.49
C ALA A 150 0.46 2.29 6.30
N MET A 151 0.49 1.44 7.34
CA MET A 151 -0.11 0.11 7.32
C MET A 151 -1.61 0.18 7.02
N VAL A 152 -2.34 1.00 7.78
CA VAL A 152 -3.79 1.08 7.66
C VAL A 152 -4.22 1.71 6.34
N LEU A 153 -3.55 2.78 5.89
CA LEU A 153 -3.88 3.43 4.62
C LEU A 153 -3.56 2.52 3.43
N THR A 154 -2.42 1.85 3.42
CA THR A 154 -2.07 0.90 2.36
C THR A 154 -3.05 -0.27 2.30
N PHE A 155 -3.39 -0.85 3.45
CA PHE A 155 -4.33 -1.95 3.55
C PHE A 155 -5.71 -1.55 3.02
N ALA A 156 -6.24 -0.42 3.49
CA ALA A 156 -7.55 0.08 3.06
C ALA A 156 -7.58 0.44 1.57
N HIS A 157 -6.52 1.08 1.06
CA HIS A 157 -6.40 1.41 -0.35
C HIS A 157 -6.40 0.15 -1.22
N THR A 158 -5.62 -0.88 -0.84
CA THR A 158 -5.53 -2.13 -1.60
C THR A 158 -6.86 -2.89 -1.63
N ILE A 159 -7.66 -2.87 -0.54
CA ILE A 159 -8.99 -3.50 -0.56
C ILE A 159 -9.94 -2.80 -1.54
N GLY A 160 -9.88 -1.47 -1.63
CA GLY A 160 -10.72 -0.67 -2.53
C GLY A 160 -10.21 -0.58 -3.97
N GLU A 161 -9.07 -1.19 -4.29
CA GLU A 161 -8.45 -1.12 -5.60
C GLU A 161 -9.27 -1.85 -6.66
N PHE A 162 -9.56 -1.18 -7.79
CA PHE A 162 -10.37 -1.73 -8.87
C PHE A 162 -9.61 -1.77 -10.22
N GLY A 163 -9.27 -0.60 -10.78
CA GLY A 163 -8.81 -0.49 -12.17
C GLY A 163 -7.51 -1.25 -12.45
N VAL A 164 -6.52 -1.17 -11.56
CA VAL A 164 -5.24 -1.88 -11.73
C VAL A 164 -5.45 -3.38 -11.57
N VAL A 165 -6.21 -3.81 -10.55
CA VAL A 165 -6.53 -5.23 -10.31
C VAL A 165 -7.29 -5.84 -11.46
N LEU A 166 -8.28 -5.14 -12.01
CA LEU A 166 -9.06 -5.60 -13.16
C LEU A 166 -8.15 -5.80 -14.39
N MET A 167 -7.28 -4.83 -14.68
CA MET A 167 -6.38 -4.88 -15.84
C MET A 167 -5.37 -6.03 -15.76
N ILE A 168 -4.78 -6.26 -14.59
CA ILE A 168 -3.72 -7.27 -14.40
C ILE A 168 -4.30 -8.65 -14.12
N GLY A 169 -5.43 -8.68 -13.39
CA GLY A 169 -6.05 -9.92 -12.90
C GLY A 169 -7.06 -10.54 -13.85
N GLY A 170 -7.75 -9.75 -14.68
CA GLY A 170 -8.77 -10.23 -15.61
C GLY A 170 -10.04 -10.74 -14.94
N ASN A 171 -10.28 -10.41 -13.65
CA ASN A 171 -11.51 -10.75 -12.91
C ASN A 171 -11.89 -12.24 -12.94
N ILE A 172 -10.93 -13.13 -12.74
CA ILE A 172 -11.13 -14.58 -12.81
C ILE A 172 -11.69 -15.09 -11.48
N PRO A 173 -12.92 -15.67 -11.45
CA PRO A 173 -13.51 -16.24 -10.24
C PRO A 173 -12.60 -17.26 -9.55
N GLY A 174 -12.50 -17.19 -8.20
CA GLY A 174 -11.67 -18.07 -7.39
C GLY A 174 -10.15 -17.84 -7.52
N LYS A 175 -9.70 -16.94 -8.41
CA LYS A 175 -8.27 -16.74 -8.68
C LYS A 175 -7.79 -15.29 -8.53
N THR A 176 -8.49 -14.34 -9.15
CA THR A 176 -8.10 -12.92 -9.17
C THR A 176 -9.26 -11.96 -8.96
N GLN A 177 -10.48 -12.47 -8.80
CA GLN A 177 -11.67 -11.70 -8.52
C GLN A 177 -11.65 -11.21 -7.07
N VAL A 178 -11.61 -9.90 -6.88
CA VAL A 178 -11.65 -9.23 -5.58
C VAL A 178 -13.01 -8.55 -5.37
N VAL A 179 -13.30 -8.06 -4.15
CA VAL A 179 -14.60 -7.45 -3.84
C VAL A 179 -14.97 -6.32 -4.80
N SER A 180 -14.02 -5.44 -5.12
CA SER A 180 -14.27 -4.31 -6.03
C SER A 180 -14.63 -4.76 -7.45
N THR A 181 -14.02 -5.82 -7.94
CA THR A 181 -14.35 -6.39 -9.26
C THR A 181 -15.61 -7.24 -9.24
N GLU A 182 -15.96 -7.86 -8.10
CA GLU A 182 -17.22 -8.56 -7.90
C GLU A 182 -18.42 -7.59 -7.92
N ILE A 183 -18.31 -6.45 -7.21
CA ILE A 183 -19.32 -5.38 -7.26
C ILE A 183 -19.55 -4.96 -8.72
N TYR A 184 -18.48 -4.77 -9.49
CA TYR A 184 -18.57 -4.43 -10.90
C TYR A 184 -19.31 -5.51 -11.72
N THR A 185 -18.99 -6.79 -11.47
CA THR A 185 -19.67 -7.92 -12.13
C THR A 185 -21.18 -7.93 -11.86
N PHE A 186 -21.59 -7.70 -10.61
CA PHE A 186 -23.02 -7.61 -10.27
C PHE A 186 -23.70 -6.42 -10.96
N VAL A 187 -23.01 -5.27 -11.07
CA VAL A 187 -23.56 -4.10 -11.78
C VAL A 187 -23.73 -4.40 -13.27
N GLU A 188 -22.77 -5.06 -13.93
CA GLU A 188 -22.87 -5.47 -15.34
C GLU A 188 -23.99 -6.49 -15.57
N ALA A 189 -24.20 -7.39 -14.62
CA ALA A 189 -25.29 -8.38 -14.64
C ALA A 189 -26.67 -7.78 -14.26
N MET A 190 -26.74 -6.47 -13.94
CA MET A 190 -27.93 -5.78 -13.42
C MET A 190 -28.45 -6.35 -12.08
N GLU A 191 -27.62 -7.05 -11.34
CA GLU A 191 -27.90 -7.60 -10.01
C GLU A 191 -27.63 -6.56 -8.91
N TYR A 192 -28.37 -5.46 -8.94
CA TYR A 192 -28.11 -4.30 -8.06
C TYR A 192 -28.27 -4.60 -6.58
N ASP A 193 -29.13 -5.55 -6.20
CA ASP A 193 -29.31 -5.94 -4.79
C ASP A 193 -28.03 -6.55 -4.23
N ASN A 194 -27.37 -7.44 -4.97
CA ASN A 194 -26.10 -8.05 -4.59
C ASN A 194 -24.96 -7.03 -4.57
N ALA A 195 -24.91 -6.16 -5.61
CA ALA A 195 -23.95 -5.05 -5.66
C ALA A 195 -24.10 -4.11 -4.46
N HIS A 196 -25.35 -3.80 -4.06
CA HIS A 196 -25.65 -2.89 -2.94
C HIS A 196 -25.15 -3.45 -1.61
N VAL A 197 -25.30 -4.74 -1.35
CA VAL A 197 -24.81 -5.38 -0.12
C VAL A 197 -23.29 -5.26 -0.03
N LEU A 198 -22.56 -5.71 -1.05
CA LEU A 198 -21.08 -5.63 -1.04
C LEU A 198 -20.56 -4.19 -1.00
N ALA A 199 -21.18 -3.28 -1.76
CA ALA A 199 -20.80 -1.87 -1.75
C ALA A 199 -21.07 -1.22 -0.39
N GLY A 200 -22.19 -1.56 0.26
CA GLY A 200 -22.52 -1.11 1.62
C GLY A 200 -21.51 -1.58 2.65
N ASP A 201 -21.12 -2.84 2.59
CA ASP A 201 -20.08 -3.42 3.47
C ASP A 201 -18.75 -2.71 3.28
N MET A 202 -18.35 -2.43 2.02
CA MET A 202 -17.13 -1.70 1.71
C MET A 202 -17.17 -0.24 2.21
N LEU A 203 -18.33 0.42 2.12
CA LEU A 203 -18.50 1.78 2.64
C LEU A 203 -18.33 1.80 4.16
N VAL A 204 -19.01 0.90 4.88
CA VAL A 204 -18.89 0.78 6.34
C VAL A 204 -17.45 0.45 6.73
N PHE A 205 -16.83 -0.51 6.08
CA PHE A 205 -15.43 -0.87 6.31
C PHE A 205 -14.50 0.35 6.14
N SER A 206 -14.60 1.05 5.02
CA SER A 206 -13.75 2.22 4.73
C SER A 206 -13.95 3.34 5.76
N PHE A 207 -15.20 3.60 6.16
CA PHE A 207 -15.51 4.57 7.20
C PHE A 207 -14.87 4.21 8.55
N LEU A 208 -15.00 2.94 8.97
CA LEU A 208 -14.42 2.46 10.23
C LEU A 208 -12.88 2.54 10.22
N VAL A 209 -12.25 2.22 9.10
CA VAL A 209 -10.80 2.33 8.93
C VAL A 209 -10.34 3.78 9.06
N LEU A 210 -10.98 4.72 8.35
CA LEU A 210 -10.64 6.14 8.42
C LEU A 210 -10.90 6.73 9.82
N LEU A 211 -11.99 6.33 10.46
CA LEU A 211 -12.29 6.72 11.83
C LEU A 211 -11.21 6.22 12.79
N PHE A 212 -10.81 4.96 12.70
CA PHE A 212 -9.75 4.38 13.52
C PHE A 212 -8.43 5.15 13.37
N VAL A 213 -7.98 5.40 12.14
CA VAL A 213 -6.74 6.19 11.87
C VAL A 213 -6.84 7.59 12.47
N THR A 214 -7.99 8.26 12.27
CA THR A 214 -8.19 9.62 12.76
C THR A 214 -8.13 9.68 14.29
N LEU A 215 -8.82 8.77 14.97
CA LEU A 215 -8.84 8.70 16.44
C LEU A 215 -7.45 8.34 17.00
N PHE A 216 -6.75 7.40 16.37
CA PHE A 216 -5.42 7.00 16.78
C PHE A 216 -4.41 8.15 16.65
N ASN A 217 -4.40 8.84 15.51
CA ASN A 217 -3.50 9.97 15.26
C ASN A 217 -3.76 11.14 16.22
N ARG A 218 -5.03 11.39 16.60
CA ARG A 218 -5.37 12.39 17.61
C ARG A 218 -4.78 12.05 18.98
N ARG A 219 -4.89 10.78 19.40
CA ARG A 219 -4.31 10.32 20.69
C ARG A 219 -2.79 10.43 20.71
N ALA A 220 -2.13 10.04 19.61
CA ALA A 220 -0.68 10.16 19.49
C ALA A 220 -0.19 11.60 19.57
N LYS A 221 -0.89 12.56 18.94
CA LYS A 221 -0.58 14.00 19.05
C LYS A 221 -0.80 14.54 20.45
N ALA A 222 -1.89 14.17 21.11
CA ALA A 222 -2.18 14.61 22.47
C ALA A 222 -1.12 14.13 23.48
N ALA A 223 -0.66 12.89 23.35
CA ALA A 223 0.40 12.32 24.19
C ALA A 223 1.75 13.05 24.01
N ASN A 224 2.08 13.48 22.80
CA ASN A 224 3.31 14.22 22.53
C ASN A 224 3.27 15.67 23.08
N VAL A 225 2.12 16.32 23.08
CA VAL A 225 1.95 17.68 23.64
C VAL A 225 2.07 17.68 25.16
N SER A 226 1.57 16.64 25.82
CA SER A 226 1.66 16.51 27.30
C SER A 226 3.06 16.10 27.80
N ALA A 227 3.95 15.66 26.92
CA ALA A 227 5.31 15.25 27.24
C ALA A 227 6.38 16.34 27.07
N THR A 228 5.99 17.57 26.65
CA THR A 228 6.91 18.71 26.53
C THR A 228 6.76 19.56 27.79
N PRO A 229 7.68 19.47 28.78
CA PRO A 229 7.70 20.42 29.89
C PRO A 229 8.13 21.80 29.37
N VAL A 230 7.45 22.85 29.86
CA VAL A 230 7.73 24.27 29.63
C VAL A 230 9.13 24.60 30.17
#